data_d25853053b34d3e748f773cc2d8ef585
#
_entry.id   d25853053b34d3e748f773cc2d8ef585
#
_cell.length_a   1.000
_cell.length_b   1.000
_cell.length_c   1.000
_cell.angle_alpha   90.00
_cell.angle_beta   90.00
_cell.angle_gamma   90.00
#
_symmetry.space_group_name_H-M   'P 1'
#
loop_
_entity.id
_entity.type
_entity.pdbx_description
1 polymer ?
#
loop_
_entity_poly.entity_id
_entity_poly.type
_entity_poly.pdbx_seq_one_letter_code
_entity_poly.pdbx_strand_id
1 'polypeptide(L)'
;WESFEISGETYLAVANNFNDTGNTYSTNSQIYKWNGSQFASFQTIATKGGADWESFVIGSDTYLAVANYYDGSSFSQDSKVYKWDGSQFVEFSSIPTLGAHDLEGFTIGEDFYLAIANHREASSDYTLDSTLHRWNGTGFETVQNFTTLAAFSWKQLTVDGEVFLAVAN
;
A
#
# COMPACT_ATOMS: atom_id res chain seq x y z
N TRP A 1 8.20 -4.31 -2.26
CA TRP A 1 8.96 -3.11 -2.66
C TRP A 1 8.31 -2.45 -3.87
N GLU A 2 8.46 -1.13 -3.96
CA GLU A 2 7.88 -0.31 -5.04
C GLU A 2 8.93 0.69 -5.54
N SER A 3 9.07 0.83 -6.87
CA SER A 3 9.96 1.81 -7.50
C SER A 3 9.15 2.85 -8.27
N PHE A 4 9.46 4.12 -8.06
CA PHE A 4 8.72 5.23 -8.65
C PHE A 4 9.59 6.44 -8.91
N GLU A 5 9.05 7.41 -9.64
CA GLU A 5 9.75 8.64 -9.98
C GLU A 5 9.00 9.88 -9.47
N ILE A 6 9.75 10.85 -8.94
CA ILE A 6 9.24 12.18 -8.60
C ILE A 6 10.16 13.20 -9.26
N SER A 7 9.61 14.02 -10.16
CA SER A 7 10.36 15.09 -10.86
C SER A 7 11.63 14.60 -11.57
N GLY A 8 11.60 13.37 -12.12
CA GLY A 8 12.73 12.75 -12.83
C GLY A 8 13.78 12.13 -11.92
N GLU A 9 13.54 12.05 -10.61
CA GLU A 9 14.39 11.36 -9.66
C GLU A 9 13.76 10.02 -9.26
N THR A 10 14.57 8.95 -9.23
CA THR A 10 14.11 7.58 -8.97
C THR A 10 14.19 7.25 -7.48
N TYR A 11 13.11 6.68 -6.95
CA TYR A 11 12.98 6.22 -5.58
C TYR A 11 12.66 4.73 -5.53
N LEU A 12 12.97 4.10 -4.38
CA LEU A 12 12.65 2.72 -4.07
C LEU A 12 12.12 2.64 -2.63
N ALA A 13 10.86 2.27 -2.45
CA ALA A 13 10.29 1.99 -1.14
C ALA A 13 10.40 0.49 -0.84
N VAL A 14 10.94 0.14 0.33
CA VAL A 14 11.11 -1.25 0.79
C VAL A 14 10.25 -1.45 2.03
N ALA A 15 9.29 -2.34 1.96
CA ALA A 15 8.47 -2.75 3.09
C ALA A 15 9.24 -3.75 3.97
N ASN A 16 9.40 -3.40 5.23
CA ASN A 16 10.00 -4.26 6.23
C ASN A 16 8.90 -4.88 7.10
N ASN A 17 8.74 -6.20 7.00
CA ASN A 17 7.70 -6.92 7.72
C ASN A 17 8.08 -7.19 9.17
N PHE A 18 9.32 -7.61 9.42
CA PHE A 18 9.77 -8.06 10.73
C PHE A 18 11.21 -7.63 11.01
N ASN A 19 11.49 -7.27 12.27
CA ASN A 19 12.83 -6.95 12.75
C ASN A 19 13.31 -8.07 13.69
N ASP A 20 14.19 -8.94 13.21
CA ASP A 20 14.74 -10.07 13.96
C ASP A 20 15.48 -9.63 15.22
N THR A 21 16.24 -8.54 15.16
CA THR A 21 17.01 -8.03 16.31
C THR A 21 16.09 -7.54 17.44
N GLY A 22 15.00 -6.87 17.08
CA GLY A 22 14.00 -6.39 18.05
C GLY A 22 12.89 -7.40 18.33
N ASN A 23 12.83 -8.52 17.60
CA ASN A 23 11.76 -9.52 17.64
C ASN A 23 10.36 -8.86 17.55
N THR A 24 10.17 -7.97 16.58
CA THR A 24 8.95 -7.16 16.47
C THR A 24 8.54 -6.90 15.03
N TYR A 25 7.22 -6.85 14.79
CA TYR A 25 6.58 -6.40 13.56
C TYR A 25 6.39 -4.86 13.53
N SER A 26 6.51 -4.18 14.68
CA SER A 26 6.58 -2.72 14.73
C SER A 26 7.99 -2.31 14.35
N THR A 27 8.21 -2.09 13.07
CA THR A 27 9.52 -1.81 12.50
C THR A 27 9.47 -0.62 11.55
N ASN A 28 10.62 -0.21 11.03
CA ASN A 28 10.71 0.88 10.09
C ASN A 28 10.88 0.32 8.68
N SER A 29 10.03 0.76 7.77
CA SER A 29 10.22 0.61 6.33
C SER A 29 11.08 1.76 5.80
N GLN A 30 11.76 1.55 4.69
CA GLN A 30 12.78 2.46 4.19
C GLN A 30 12.47 2.91 2.77
N ILE A 31 12.57 4.21 2.54
CA ILE A 31 12.59 4.80 1.20
C ILE A 31 14.04 5.15 0.88
N TYR A 32 14.48 4.76 -0.30
CA TYR A 32 15.78 5.08 -0.87
C TYR A 32 15.61 5.99 -2.07
N LYS A 33 16.64 6.78 -2.37
CA LYS A 33 16.73 7.62 -3.58
C LYS A 33 17.98 7.23 -4.37
N TRP A 34 17.83 7.10 -5.69
CA TRP A 34 18.97 6.91 -6.58
C TRP A 34 19.83 8.17 -6.65
N ASN A 35 21.13 8.05 -6.43
CA ASN A 35 22.05 9.18 -6.43
C ASN A 35 22.97 9.23 -7.66
N GLY A 36 22.65 8.45 -8.71
CA GLY A 36 23.45 8.31 -9.93
C GLY A 36 24.37 7.10 -9.93
N SER A 37 24.62 6.46 -8.76
CA SER A 37 25.49 5.28 -8.64
C SER A 37 24.91 4.17 -7.78
N GLN A 38 24.08 4.50 -6.79
CA GLN A 38 23.46 3.56 -5.88
C GLN A 38 22.19 4.16 -5.24
N PHE A 39 21.36 3.31 -4.66
CA PHE A 39 20.26 3.73 -3.80
C PHE A 39 20.81 4.14 -2.43
N ALA A 40 20.64 5.39 -2.06
CA ALA A 40 21.00 5.94 -0.75
C ALA A 40 19.75 6.09 0.12
N SER A 41 19.88 5.89 1.43
CA SER A 41 18.78 6.10 2.38
C SER A 41 18.23 7.52 2.27
N PHE A 42 16.92 7.65 2.11
CA PHE A 42 16.23 8.92 1.95
C PHE A 42 15.30 9.22 3.12
N GLN A 43 14.32 8.33 3.37
CA GLN A 43 13.34 8.52 4.45
C GLN A 43 13.01 7.19 5.11
N THR A 44 12.81 7.23 6.42
CA THR A 44 12.37 6.09 7.22
C THR A 44 10.93 6.34 7.68
N ILE A 45 10.06 5.35 7.50
CA ILE A 45 8.65 5.40 7.88
C ILE A 45 8.34 4.22 8.80
N ALA A 46 7.77 4.51 9.98
CA ALA A 46 7.33 3.47 10.91
C ALA A 46 6.14 2.68 10.33
N THR A 47 6.24 1.37 10.30
CA THR A 47 5.21 0.45 9.79
C THR A 47 4.87 -0.65 10.79
N LYS A 48 3.75 -1.33 10.57
CA LYS A 48 3.25 -2.44 11.36
C LYS A 48 3.26 -3.71 10.51
N GLY A 49 4.41 -4.37 10.48
CA GLY A 49 4.61 -5.50 9.58
C GLY A 49 4.35 -5.10 8.13
N GLY A 50 5.04 -4.05 7.64
CA GLY A 50 4.86 -3.57 6.27
C GLY A 50 4.99 -4.69 5.27
N ALA A 51 3.96 -4.92 4.46
CA ALA A 51 3.90 -6.00 3.49
C ALA A 51 4.15 -5.50 2.07
N ASP A 52 3.54 -4.39 1.71
CA ASP A 52 3.63 -3.82 0.37
C ASP A 52 3.64 -2.30 0.40
N TRP A 53 4.13 -1.70 -0.70
CA TRP A 53 4.06 -0.29 -1.04
C TRP A 53 3.46 -0.12 -2.42
N GLU A 54 2.60 0.88 -2.57
CA GLU A 54 2.01 1.28 -3.84
C GLU A 54 2.16 2.78 -4.05
N SER A 55 2.75 3.18 -5.18
CA SER A 55 2.94 4.57 -5.57
C SER A 55 1.93 4.99 -6.63
N PHE A 56 1.34 6.16 -6.49
CA PHE A 56 0.39 6.67 -7.47
C PHE A 56 0.33 8.20 -7.51
N VAL A 57 -0.24 8.71 -8.60
CA VAL A 57 -0.41 10.14 -8.83
C VAL A 57 -1.89 10.45 -8.99
N ILE A 58 -2.40 11.44 -8.25
CA ILE A 58 -3.75 11.97 -8.42
C ILE A 58 -3.65 13.47 -8.68
N GLY A 59 -4.07 13.90 -9.87
CA GLY A 59 -3.84 15.26 -10.33
C GLY A 59 -2.35 15.56 -10.51
N SER A 60 -1.81 16.48 -9.72
CA SER A 60 -0.37 16.80 -9.68
C SER A 60 0.35 16.25 -8.45
N ASP A 61 -0.38 15.60 -7.55
CA ASP A 61 0.13 15.15 -6.28
C ASP A 61 0.59 13.69 -6.34
N THR A 62 1.78 13.41 -5.79
CA THR A 62 2.32 12.04 -5.66
C THR A 62 2.01 11.49 -4.28
N TYR A 63 1.51 10.27 -4.26
CA TYR A 63 1.17 9.53 -3.05
C TYR A 63 1.94 8.22 -2.98
N LEU A 64 2.10 7.70 -1.77
CA LEU A 64 2.71 6.41 -1.48
C LEU A 64 1.89 5.75 -0.37
N ALA A 65 1.30 4.59 -0.65
CA ALA A 65 0.53 3.83 0.33
C ALA A 65 1.31 2.62 0.83
N VAL A 66 1.13 2.24 2.11
CA VAL A 66 1.71 1.04 2.69
C VAL A 66 0.63 0.11 3.23
N ALA A 67 0.71 -1.16 2.87
CA ALA A 67 -0.04 -2.23 3.49
C ALA A 67 0.59 -2.60 4.83
N ASN A 68 -0.13 -2.40 5.94
CA ASN A 68 0.28 -2.82 7.27
C ASN A 68 -0.41 -4.15 7.63
N TYR A 69 0.41 -5.19 7.84
CA TYR A 69 -0.09 -6.54 8.02
C TYR A 69 -0.36 -6.90 9.48
N TYR A 70 0.59 -6.63 10.39
CA TYR A 70 0.55 -7.15 11.76
C TYR A 70 1.46 -6.35 12.67
N ASP A 71 1.08 -6.10 13.93
CA ASP A 71 1.93 -5.37 14.90
C ASP A 71 2.60 -6.26 15.94
N GLY A 72 2.37 -7.57 15.86
CA GLY A 72 2.82 -8.56 16.85
C GLY A 72 1.70 -9.03 17.78
N SER A 73 0.55 -8.35 17.77
CA SER A 73 -0.62 -8.69 18.60
C SER A 73 -1.92 -8.73 17.82
N SER A 74 -2.09 -7.89 16.79
CA SER A 74 -3.34 -7.75 16.03
C SER A 74 -3.07 -7.62 14.53
N PHE A 75 -3.92 -8.22 13.72
CA PHE A 75 -4.02 -8.04 12.27
C PHE A 75 -4.91 -6.85 11.89
N SER A 76 -5.72 -6.32 12.83
CA SER A 76 -6.47 -5.08 12.62
C SER A 76 -5.51 -3.89 12.72
N GLN A 77 -4.88 -3.56 11.61
CA GLN A 77 -3.93 -2.46 11.46
C GLN A 77 -4.43 -1.50 10.40
N ASP A 78 -4.26 -0.20 10.62
CA ASP A 78 -4.49 0.77 9.56
C ASP A 78 -3.35 0.72 8.53
N SER A 79 -3.70 0.54 7.26
CA SER A 79 -2.81 0.89 6.15
C SER A 79 -2.74 2.41 6.02
N LYS A 80 -1.61 2.95 5.59
CA LYS A 80 -1.37 4.39 5.58
C LYS A 80 -1.13 4.89 4.17
N VAL A 81 -1.63 6.08 3.90
CA VAL A 81 -1.33 6.83 2.68
C VAL A 81 -0.53 8.07 3.05
N TYR A 82 0.57 8.26 2.36
CA TYR A 82 1.45 9.42 2.49
C TYR A 82 1.37 10.27 1.23
N LYS A 83 1.51 11.58 1.38
CA LYS A 83 1.58 12.53 0.27
C LYS A 83 2.97 13.17 0.24
N TRP A 84 3.52 13.35 -0.95
CA TRP A 84 4.74 14.11 -1.16
C TRP A 84 4.50 15.60 -0.91
N ASP A 85 5.30 16.22 -0.02
CA ASP A 85 5.17 17.65 0.32
C ASP A 85 6.14 18.55 -0.46
N GLY A 86 6.90 17.98 -1.39
CA GLY A 86 7.99 18.63 -2.14
C GLY A 86 9.37 18.27 -1.63
N SER A 87 9.49 17.64 -0.46
CA SER A 87 10.76 17.27 0.17
C SER A 87 10.76 15.89 0.81
N GLN A 88 9.62 15.42 1.27
CA GLN A 88 9.44 14.13 1.94
C GLN A 88 7.98 13.66 1.84
N PHE A 89 7.73 12.40 2.21
CA PHE A 89 6.39 11.87 2.39
C PHE A 89 5.86 12.18 3.78
N VAL A 90 4.69 12.81 3.86
CA VAL A 90 3.97 13.11 5.12
C VAL A 90 2.68 12.31 5.17
N GLU A 91 2.30 11.80 6.34
CA GLU A 91 1.06 11.05 6.50
C GLU A 91 -0.13 11.91 6.07
N PHE A 92 -0.92 11.38 5.15
CA PHE A 92 -2.09 12.04 4.58
C PHE A 92 -3.39 11.44 5.13
N SER A 93 -3.52 10.10 5.11
CA SER A 93 -4.71 9.41 5.59
C SER A 93 -4.41 7.99 6.06
N SER A 94 -5.38 7.43 6.81
CA SER A 94 -5.40 6.04 7.25
C SER A 94 -6.59 5.33 6.65
N ILE A 95 -6.43 4.06 6.30
CA ILE A 95 -7.49 3.16 5.83
C ILE A 95 -7.51 1.95 6.76
N PRO A 96 -8.59 1.69 7.52
CA PRO A 96 -8.71 0.49 8.33
C PRO A 96 -8.60 -0.78 7.48
N THR A 97 -7.71 -1.71 7.87
CA THR A 97 -7.47 -2.95 7.14
C THR A 97 -7.34 -4.14 8.08
N LEU A 98 -7.45 -5.35 7.53
CA LEU A 98 -7.37 -6.61 8.26
C LEU A 98 -6.23 -7.46 7.70
N GLY A 99 -5.04 -7.30 8.28
CA GLY A 99 -3.82 -7.95 7.81
C GLY A 99 -3.58 -7.66 6.34
N ALA A 100 -3.54 -6.38 5.95
CA ALA A 100 -3.34 -6.00 4.56
C ALA A 100 -2.00 -6.52 4.03
N HIS A 101 -2.04 -7.19 2.87
CA HIS A 101 -0.88 -7.81 2.27
C HIS A 101 -0.41 -7.13 1.00
N ASP A 102 -1.32 -6.51 0.27
CA ASP A 102 -1.06 -5.88 -1.02
C ASP A 102 -2.00 -4.69 -1.28
N LEU A 103 -1.54 -3.77 -2.09
CA LEU A 103 -2.25 -2.60 -2.56
C LEU A 103 -2.09 -2.51 -4.08
N GLU A 104 -3.17 -2.23 -4.81
CA GLU A 104 -3.12 -2.00 -6.26
C GLU A 104 -3.87 -0.72 -6.60
N GLY A 105 -3.16 0.30 -7.09
CA GLY A 105 -3.69 1.58 -7.52
C GLY A 105 -3.94 1.61 -9.03
N PHE A 106 -5.13 2.07 -9.45
CA PHE A 106 -5.48 2.14 -10.86
C PHE A 106 -6.58 3.19 -11.13
N THR A 107 -6.77 3.52 -12.41
CA THR A 107 -7.81 4.44 -12.86
C THR A 107 -8.86 3.75 -13.73
N ILE A 108 -10.13 4.14 -13.56
CA ILE A 108 -11.23 3.83 -14.48
C ILE A 108 -11.85 5.16 -14.90
N GLY A 109 -11.71 5.52 -16.16
CA GLY A 109 -12.08 6.84 -16.64
C GLY A 109 -11.22 7.91 -15.98
N GLU A 110 -11.86 8.84 -15.26
CA GLU A 110 -11.18 9.92 -14.52
C GLU A 110 -11.01 9.60 -13.01
N ASP A 111 -11.65 8.52 -12.54
CA ASP A 111 -11.63 8.15 -11.14
C ASP A 111 -10.43 7.28 -10.80
N PHE A 112 -9.77 7.59 -9.68
CA PHE A 112 -8.69 6.77 -9.12
C PHE A 112 -9.25 5.80 -8.06
N TYR A 113 -8.78 4.56 -8.12
CA TYR A 113 -9.15 3.47 -7.21
C TYR A 113 -7.91 2.86 -6.56
N LEU A 114 -8.09 2.36 -5.33
CA LEU A 114 -7.11 1.60 -4.57
C LEU A 114 -7.77 0.31 -4.07
N ALA A 115 -7.34 -0.84 -4.59
CA ALA A 115 -7.75 -2.14 -4.10
C ALA A 115 -6.80 -2.60 -2.99
N ILE A 116 -7.34 -3.16 -1.89
CA ILE A 116 -6.58 -3.64 -0.74
C ILE A 116 -6.86 -5.12 -0.55
N ALA A 117 -5.80 -5.94 -0.55
CA ALA A 117 -5.87 -7.36 -0.23
C ALA A 117 -5.82 -7.53 1.30
N ASN A 118 -6.96 -7.78 1.91
CA ASN A 118 -7.05 -8.19 3.31
C ASN A 118 -6.81 -9.69 3.42
N HIS A 119 -5.77 -10.09 4.17
CA HIS A 119 -5.34 -11.48 4.22
C HIS A 119 -5.91 -12.26 5.39
N ARG A 120 -6.00 -11.65 6.57
CA ARG A 120 -6.54 -12.30 7.78
C ARG A 120 -6.92 -11.29 8.85
N GLU A 121 -7.90 -11.67 9.66
CA GLU A 121 -8.29 -10.92 10.86
C GLU A 121 -7.76 -11.55 12.15
N ALA A 122 -7.71 -12.89 12.20
CA ALA A 122 -7.21 -13.67 13.32
C ALA A 122 -6.35 -14.83 12.84
N SER A 123 -5.71 -15.54 13.76
CA SER A 123 -4.81 -16.65 13.42
C SER A 123 -5.45 -17.80 12.64
N SER A 124 -6.77 -17.90 12.66
CA SER A 124 -7.56 -18.97 12.00
C SER A 124 -8.68 -18.45 11.10
N ASP A 125 -8.81 -17.13 10.93
CA ASP A 125 -9.84 -16.52 10.08
C ASP A 125 -9.20 -15.88 8.84
N TYR A 126 -9.44 -16.51 7.71
CA TYR A 126 -8.93 -16.16 6.39
C TYR A 126 -10.04 -15.79 5.39
N THR A 127 -11.32 -15.98 5.77
CA THR A 127 -12.48 -15.61 4.94
C THR A 127 -12.96 -14.25 5.35
N LEU A 128 -12.53 -13.22 4.64
CA LEU A 128 -12.86 -11.85 4.94
C LEU A 128 -12.96 -11.00 3.68
N ASP A 129 -13.45 -9.79 3.84
CA ASP A 129 -13.60 -8.89 2.71
C ASP A 129 -12.30 -8.14 2.42
N SER A 130 -11.79 -8.28 1.21
CA SER A 130 -10.88 -7.34 0.58
C SER A 130 -11.68 -6.15 0.06
N THR A 131 -11.09 -4.96 0.00
CA THR A 131 -11.84 -3.71 -0.19
C THR A 131 -11.34 -2.93 -1.40
N LEU A 132 -12.29 -2.30 -2.09
CA LEU A 132 -12.01 -1.31 -3.14
C LEU A 132 -12.40 0.07 -2.64
N HIS A 133 -11.47 0.99 -2.72
CA HIS A 133 -11.65 2.37 -2.35
C HIS A 133 -11.57 3.27 -3.58
N ARG A 134 -12.37 4.35 -3.61
CA ARG A 134 -12.31 5.39 -4.64
C ARG A 134 -11.84 6.70 -4.01
N TRP A 135 -11.05 7.44 -4.74
CA TRP A 135 -10.73 8.82 -4.40
C TRP A 135 -11.94 9.74 -4.60
N ASN A 136 -12.33 10.47 -3.56
CA ASN A 136 -13.49 11.37 -3.60
C ASN A 136 -13.13 12.87 -3.71
N GLY A 137 -11.85 13.17 -4.00
CA GLY A 137 -11.32 14.54 -4.07
C GLY A 137 -10.60 14.98 -2.79
N THR A 138 -10.83 14.34 -1.66
CA THR A 138 -10.22 14.70 -0.36
C THR A 138 -9.66 13.51 0.41
N GLY A 139 -10.01 12.28 0.02
CA GLY A 139 -9.60 11.04 0.65
C GLY A 139 -10.17 9.83 -0.06
N PHE A 140 -10.01 8.67 0.57
CA PHE A 140 -10.48 7.38 0.06
C PHE A 140 -11.79 6.97 0.74
N GLU A 141 -12.80 6.60 -0.04
CA GLU A 141 -14.05 6.02 0.43
C GLU A 141 -14.20 4.57 -0.07
N THR A 142 -14.64 3.66 0.78
CA THR A 142 -14.92 2.27 0.37
C THR A 142 -16.14 2.25 -0.55
N VAL A 143 -15.97 1.69 -1.76
CA VAL A 143 -17.04 1.58 -2.75
C VAL A 143 -17.48 0.16 -3.00
N GLN A 144 -16.65 -0.83 -2.68
CA GLN A 144 -16.98 -2.24 -2.87
C GLN A 144 -16.19 -3.15 -1.93
N ASN A 145 -16.83 -4.23 -1.49
CA ASN A 145 -16.20 -5.33 -0.78
C ASN A 145 -16.23 -6.58 -1.64
N PHE A 146 -15.17 -7.37 -1.57
CA PHE A 146 -15.04 -8.66 -2.23
C PHE A 146 -14.70 -9.72 -1.19
N THR A 147 -15.59 -10.67 -0.94
CA THR A 147 -15.26 -11.79 -0.06
C THR A 147 -14.14 -12.61 -0.69
N THR A 148 -13.00 -12.66 -0.02
CA THR A 148 -11.79 -13.36 -0.45
C THR A 148 -11.37 -14.41 0.58
N LEU A 149 -10.47 -15.29 0.18
CA LEU A 149 -9.92 -16.33 1.06
C LEU A 149 -8.40 -16.13 1.16
N ALA A 150 -7.97 -15.42 2.22
CA ALA A 150 -6.56 -15.08 2.43
C ALA A 150 -5.93 -14.35 1.22
N ALA A 151 -6.56 -13.25 0.78
CA ALA A 151 -6.07 -12.53 -0.38
C ALA A 151 -4.61 -12.08 -0.20
N PHE A 152 -3.76 -12.44 -1.15
CA PHE A 152 -2.34 -12.12 -1.16
C PHE A 152 -2.00 -10.93 -2.04
N SER A 153 -2.68 -10.83 -3.19
CA SER A 153 -2.35 -9.79 -4.17
C SER A 153 -3.53 -9.48 -5.06
N TRP A 154 -3.64 -8.22 -5.46
CA TRP A 154 -4.49 -7.73 -6.53
C TRP A 154 -3.64 -7.38 -7.74
N LYS A 155 -4.21 -7.53 -8.92
CA LYS A 155 -3.64 -6.98 -10.15
C LYS A 155 -4.73 -6.47 -11.08
N GLN A 156 -4.63 -5.21 -11.44
CA GLN A 156 -5.43 -4.62 -12.49
C GLN A 156 -4.85 -5.01 -13.86
N LEU A 157 -5.73 -5.35 -14.79
CA LEU A 157 -5.38 -5.60 -16.20
C LEU A 157 -6.46 -5.01 -17.11
N THR A 158 -6.03 -4.62 -18.30
CA THR A 158 -6.94 -4.11 -19.32
C THR A 158 -6.93 -5.06 -20.51
N VAL A 159 -8.11 -5.56 -20.88
CA VAL A 159 -8.30 -6.44 -22.04
C VAL A 159 -9.37 -5.84 -22.95
N ASP A 160 -9.04 -5.54 -24.17
CA ASP A 160 -9.93 -4.92 -25.18
C ASP A 160 -10.61 -3.62 -24.70
N GLY A 161 -9.89 -2.85 -23.84
CA GLY A 161 -10.37 -1.59 -23.26
C GLY A 161 -11.24 -1.75 -22.01
N GLU A 162 -11.55 -2.96 -21.58
CA GLU A 162 -12.24 -3.26 -20.33
C GLU A 162 -11.26 -3.49 -19.20
N VAL A 163 -11.59 -2.97 -18.01
CA VAL A 163 -10.77 -3.09 -16.80
C VAL A 163 -11.21 -4.29 -15.98
N PHE A 164 -10.25 -5.16 -15.67
CA PHE A 164 -10.42 -6.32 -14.81
C PHE A 164 -9.55 -6.22 -13.57
N LEU A 165 -10.03 -6.77 -12.46
CA LEU A 165 -9.25 -7.00 -11.25
C LEU A 165 -9.10 -8.50 -11.03
N ALA A 166 -7.86 -8.97 -10.95
CA ALA A 166 -7.52 -10.33 -10.58
C ALA A 166 -7.04 -10.35 -9.13
N VAL A 167 -7.51 -11.32 -8.34
CA VAL A 167 -7.05 -11.56 -6.97
C VAL A 167 -6.37 -12.92 -6.87
N ALA A 168 -5.25 -12.96 -6.19
CA ALA A 168 -4.61 -14.20 -5.73
C ALA A 168 -5.03 -14.45 -4.27
N ASN A 169 -5.66 -15.61 -4.02
CA ASN A 169 -6.03 -16.10 -2.71
C ASN A 169 -5.10 -17.20 -2.23
#